data_1cf2714682effdf1335e0b26f922bd6a
#
_entry.id   1cf2714682effdf1335e0b26f922bd6a
#
_cell.length_a   1.000
_cell.length_b   1.000
_cell.length_c   1.000
_cell.angle_alpha   90.00
_cell.angle_beta   90.00
_cell.angle_gamma   90.00
#
_symmetry.space_group_name_H-M   'P 1'
#
loop_
_entity.id
_entity.type
_entity.pdbx_description
1 polymer ?
#
loop_
_entity_poly.entity_id
_entity_poly.type
_entity_poly.pdbx_seq_one_letter_code
_entity_poly.pdbx_strand_id
1 'polypeptide(L)'
;GSGYADGDKIVLKAEGAEAIEISEVTVTADGLTFTLPTDCPEGEYTVNLVRGANSWKLENVVLKVQKAMRVKSINMDMGEMGFLLLKLGYDVEGRLVSATTDDMLLNREFKYEENTITAISLDDTKENLVYTLQDGKIVKATAADKYDETEEFNTWSYEGDYLSSVTNPGDFYEGMNLTFAYNADGNLENFVGDIHYNYGEASLSVIPNTIDPAIAIHLFNLIMSKEDAALAFLLNKTGKVSKKVPVSVVLPIMDWDTGETTEQTIDMNVTMNNNVLSIDCGPEALMNAYIPKVEITYEK
;
A
#
# COMPACT_ATOMS: atom_id res chain seq x y z
N GLY A 1 -17.04 -25.32 -14.08
CA GLY A 1 -18.36 -25.98 -14.05
C GLY A 1 -19.10 -25.79 -15.34
N SER A 2 -19.76 -26.83 -15.84
CA SER A 2 -20.62 -26.71 -17.00
C SER A 2 -22.06 -26.47 -16.56
N GLY A 3 -22.81 -25.63 -17.26
CA GLY A 3 -24.25 -25.46 -17.03
C GLY A 3 -24.70 -24.04 -16.68
N TYR A 4 -23.80 -23.07 -16.67
CA TYR A 4 -24.18 -21.66 -16.57
C TYR A 4 -24.76 -21.14 -17.87
N ALA A 5 -25.74 -20.24 -17.80
CA ALA A 5 -26.40 -19.66 -18.98
C ALA A 5 -26.71 -18.18 -18.78
N ASP A 6 -26.89 -17.49 -19.92
CA ASP A 6 -27.32 -16.09 -19.88
C ASP A 6 -28.64 -15.92 -19.12
N GLY A 7 -28.74 -14.93 -18.29
CA GLY A 7 -29.90 -14.69 -17.42
C GLY A 7 -29.85 -15.39 -16.08
N ASP A 8 -28.79 -16.15 -15.79
CA ASP A 8 -28.52 -16.63 -14.43
C ASP A 8 -28.24 -15.44 -13.49
N LYS A 9 -28.70 -15.55 -12.24
CA LYS A 9 -28.47 -14.57 -11.18
C LYS A 9 -27.72 -15.23 -10.05
N ILE A 10 -26.95 -14.43 -9.31
CA ILE A 10 -26.34 -14.84 -8.04
C ILE A 10 -27.16 -14.30 -6.89
N VAL A 11 -27.47 -15.14 -5.92
CA VAL A 11 -28.10 -14.75 -4.67
C VAL A 11 -27.17 -15.12 -3.52
N LEU A 12 -26.74 -14.10 -2.80
CA LEU A 12 -25.91 -14.22 -1.60
C LEU A 12 -26.84 -14.32 -0.37
N LYS A 13 -26.62 -15.31 0.49
CA LYS A 13 -27.38 -15.48 1.72
C LYS A 13 -26.45 -15.60 2.91
N ALA A 14 -26.64 -14.73 3.91
CA ALA A 14 -26.04 -14.83 5.23
C ALA A 14 -27.10 -15.19 6.27
N GLU A 15 -26.69 -15.81 7.36
CA GLU A 15 -27.59 -16.15 8.46
C GLU A 15 -28.15 -14.88 9.12
N GLY A 16 -29.47 -14.77 9.21
CA GLY A 16 -30.15 -13.63 9.84
C GLY A 16 -30.19 -12.34 9.03
N ALA A 17 -29.73 -12.35 7.77
CA ALA A 17 -29.74 -11.18 6.89
C ALA A 17 -30.67 -11.38 5.67
N GLU A 18 -31.09 -10.27 5.06
CA GLU A 18 -31.79 -10.32 3.77
C GLU A 18 -30.86 -10.83 2.67
N ALA A 19 -31.43 -11.56 1.71
CA ALA A 19 -30.68 -12.08 0.58
C ALA A 19 -30.32 -10.96 -0.39
N ILE A 20 -29.09 -10.95 -0.89
CA ILE A 20 -28.61 -9.97 -1.86
C ILE A 20 -28.66 -10.61 -3.24
N GLU A 21 -29.45 -10.04 -4.15
CA GLU A 21 -29.56 -10.49 -5.53
C GLU A 21 -28.61 -9.69 -6.43
N ILE A 22 -27.79 -10.41 -7.22
CA ILE A 22 -26.89 -9.85 -8.21
C ILE A 22 -27.37 -10.32 -9.59
N SER A 23 -27.87 -9.38 -10.39
CA SER A 23 -28.44 -9.65 -11.71
C SER A 23 -27.41 -9.53 -12.84
N GLU A 24 -26.35 -8.71 -12.63
CA GLU A 24 -25.28 -8.53 -13.62
C GLU A 24 -24.21 -9.61 -13.42
N VAL A 25 -24.41 -10.73 -14.07
CA VAL A 25 -23.52 -11.88 -14.01
C VAL A 25 -23.01 -12.17 -15.41
N THR A 26 -21.69 -12.20 -15.58
CA THR A 26 -21.05 -12.57 -16.84
C THR A 26 -20.68 -14.06 -16.81
N VAL A 27 -21.18 -14.79 -17.81
CA VAL A 27 -20.86 -16.21 -17.99
C VAL A 27 -19.62 -16.33 -18.87
N THR A 28 -18.62 -17.07 -18.40
CA THR A 28 -17.40 -17.36 -19.15
C THR A 28 -17.25 -18.88 -19.33
N ALA A 29 -16.30 -19.29 -20.17
CA ALA A 29 -16.00 -20.73 -20.35
C ALA A 29 -15.54 -21.39 -19.02
N ASP A 30 -14.91 -20.64 -18.15
CA ASP A 30 -14.32 -21.13 -16.91
C ASP A 30 -15.23 -20.94 -15.68
N GLY A 31 -16.31 -20.14 -15.78
CA GLY A 31 -17.20 -19.90 -14.65
C GLY A 31 -18.09 -18.66 -14.78
N LEU A 32 -18.42 -18.08 -13.63
CA LEU A 32 -19.21 -16.87 -13.50
C LEU A 32 -18.35 -15.76 -12.90
N THR A 33 -18.50 -14.55 -13.43
CA THR A 33 -17.97 -13.34 -12.82
C THR A 33 -19.11 -12.37 -12.51
N PHE A 34 -19.04 -11.69 -11.39
CA PHE A 34 -20.00 -10.67 -10.97
C PHE A 34 -19.33 -9.63 -10.07
N THR A 35 -19.92 -8.45 -10.01
CA THR A 35 -19.48 -7.38 -9.11
C THR A 35 -20.37 -7.34 -7.89
N LEU A 36 -19.76 -7.28 -6.69
CA LEU A 36 -20.52 -7.08 -5.46
C LEU A 36 -21.08 -5.65 -5.40
N PRO A 37 -22.32 -5.46 -4.90
CA PRO A 37 -22.81 -4.15 -4.57
C PRO A 37 -21.87 -3.43 -3.58
N THR A 38 -21.67 -2.13 -3.75
CA THR A 38 -20.79 -1.32 -2.89
C THR A 38 -21.26 -1.25 -1.43
N ASP A 39 -22.56 -1.45 -1.21
CA ASP A 39 -23.23 -1.48 0.08
C ASP A 39 -23.40 -2.90 0.66
N CYS A 40 -22.79 -3.92 0.01
CA CYS A 40 -22.86 -5.31 0.50
C CYS A 40 -22.33 -5.38 1.94
N PRO A 41 -23.15 -5.81 2.93
CA PRO A 41 -22.71 -5.90 4.32
C PRO A 41 -21.55 -6.88 4.51
N GLU A 42 -20.72 -6.64 5.52
CA GLU A 42 -19.70 -7.61 5.93
C GLU A 42 -20.35 -8.90 6.42
N GLY A 43 -19.78 -10.04 6.06
CA GLY A 43 -20.26 -11.33 6.53
C GLY A 43 -19.79 -12.51 5.66
N GLU A 44 -20.18 -13.68 6.10
CA GLU A 44 -20.00 -14.91 5.32
C GLU A 44 -21.31 -15.25 4.61
N TYR A 45 -21.23 -15.38 3.30
CA TYR A 45 -22.38 -15.64 2.46
C TYR A 45 -22.27 -17.00 1.79
N THR A 46 -23.36 -17.75 1.79
CA THR A 46 -23.54 -18.85 0.86
C THR A 46 -23.93 -18.29 -0.51
N VAL A 47 -23.35 -18.85 -1.56
CA VAL A 47 -23.59 -18.42 -2.94
C VAL A 47 -24.59 -19.36 -3.59
N ASN A 48 -25.69 -18.80 -4.10
CA ASN A 48 -26.72 -19.55 -4.79
C ASN A 48 -26.84 -19.05 -6.23
N LEU A 49 -26.93 -19.99 -7.19
CA LEU A 49 -27.25 -19.71 -8.56
C LEU A 49 -28.79 -19.79 -8.73
N VAL A 50 -29.40 -18.81 -9.38
CA VAL A 50 -30.82 -18.71 -9.59
C VAL A 50 -31.13 -18.60 -11.09
N ARG A 51 -31.99 -19.47 -11.61
CA ARG A 51 -32.50 -19.43 -12.96
C ARG A 51 -34.00 -19.61 -12.95
N GLY A 52 -34.78 -18.59 -13.29
CA GLY A 52 -36.21 -18.58 -13.18
C GLY A 52 -36.68 -18.88 -11.75
N ALA A 53 -37.46 -19.93 -11.55
CA ALA A 53 -37.94 -20.37 -10.24
C ALA A 53 -36.99 -21.34 -9.51
N ASN A 54 -35.88 -21.75 -10.13
CA ASN A 54 -34.96 -22.72 -9.57
C ASN A 54 -33.77 -22.01 -8.89
N SER A 55 -33.33 -22.57 -7.76
CA SER A 55 -32.17 -22.07 -7.00
C SER A 55 -31.30 -23.25 -6.58
N TRP A 56 -29.98 -23.13 -6.84
CA TRP A 56 -28.99 -24.16 -6.47
C TRP A 56 -27.92 -23.51 -5.63
N LYS A 57 -27.68 -24.03 -4.43
CA LYS A 57 -26.53 -23.64 -3.61
C LYS A 57 -25.24 -24.16 -4.25
N LEU A 58 -24.24 -23.30 -4.40
CA LEU A 58 -22.92 -23.74 -4.84
C LEU A 58 -22.21 -24.41 -3.65
N GLU A 59 -22.03 -25.73 -3.75
CA GLU A 59 -21.38 -26.50 -2.69
C GLU A 59 -19.91 -26.11 -2.55
N ASN A 60 -19.43 -26.00 -1.31
CA ASN A 60 -18.07 -25.63 -0.95
C ASN A 60 -17.65 -24.21 -1.40
N VAL A 61 -18.60 -23.34 -1.71
CA VAL A 61 -18.35 -21.93 -2.01
C VAL A 61 -18.91 -21.08 -0.86
N VAL A 62 -18.01 -20.40 -0.16
CA VAL A 62 -18.35 -19.38 0.84
C VAL A 62 -17.70 -18.08 0.40
N LEU A 63 -18.51 -17.04 0.23
CA LEU A 63 -18.02 -15.69 -0.03
C LEU A 63 -17.87 -14.95 1.28
N LYS A 64 -16.65 -14.52 1.60
CA LYS A 64 -16.39 -13.63 2.74
C LYS A 64 -16.33 -12.20 2.24
N VAL A 65 -17.28 -11.38 2.67
CA VAL A 65 -17.30 -9.95 2.40
C VAL A 65 -16.72 -9.24 3.62
N GLN A 66 -15.65 -8.52 3.41
CA GLN A 66 -15.02 -7.67 4.42
C GLN A 66 -14.88 -6.27 3.86
N LYS A 67 -15.19 -5.26 4.63
CA LYS A 67 -14.87 -3.89 4.24
C LYS A 67 -13.37 -3.74 4.11
N ALA A 68 -12.93 -3.07 3.05
CA ALA A 68 -11.53 -2.74 2.89
C ALA A 68 -11.10 -1.89 4.09
N MET A 69 -10.11 -2.38 4.83
CA MET A 69 -9.46 -1.58 5.86
C MET A 69 -8.56 -0.55 5.17
N ARG A 70 -8.49 0.64 5.74
CA ARG A 70 -7.66 1.75 5.26
C ARG A 70 -6.69 2.16 6.36
N VAL A 71 -5.54 2.67 5.97
CA VAL A 71 -4.60 3.26 6.93
C VAL A 71 -5.14 4.60 7.41
N LYS A 72 -5.50 4.69 8.69
CA LYS A 72 -5.95 5.93 9.32
C LYS A 72 -4.78 6.83 9.70
N SER A 73 -3.74 6.23 10.27
CA SER A 73 -2.54 6.93 10.69
C SER A 73 -1.34 6.00 10.75
N ILE A 74 -0.16 6.59 10.61
CA ILE A 74 1.13 5.93 10.81
C ILE A 74 1.90 6.74 11.85
N ASN A 75 2.21 6.12 12.98
CA ASN A 75 3.05 6.71 14.02
C ASN A 75 4.46 6.12 13.89
N MET A 76 5.44 6.98 13.77
CA MET A 76 6.87 6.65 13.68
C MET A 76 7.57 7.17 14.92
N ASP A 77 7.94 6.27 15.82
CA ASP A 77 8.64 6.59 17.07
C ASP A 77 10.16 6.56 16.85
N MET A 78 10.77 7.72 16.93
CA MET A 78 12.19 7.94 16.71
C MET A 78 12.97 8.05 18.05
N GLY A 79 12.46 7.49 19.13
CA GLY A 79 13.08 7.51 20.46
C GLY A 79 13.27 8.92 20.99
N GLU A 80 14.50 9.30 21.33
CA GLU A 80 14.82 10.64 21.88
C GLU A 80 14.56 11.78 20.88
N MET A 81 14.50 11.51 19.60
CA MET A 81 14.17 12.50 18.56
C MET A 81 12.64 12.80 18.50
N GLY A 82 11.84 12.09 19.27
CA GLY A 82 10.39 12.25 19.31
C GLY A 82 9.64 11.27 18.40
N PHE A 83 8.46 11.67 17.96
CA PHE A 83 7.64 10.87 17.08
C PHE A 83 7.02 11.72 15.98
N LEU A 84 6.80 11.10 14.82
CA LEU A 84 6.08 11.68 13.71
C LEU A 84 4.76 10.95 13.52
N LEU A 85 3.64 11.66 13.68
CA LEU A 85 2.31 11.13 13.45
C LEU A 85 1.78 11.61 12.11
N LEU A 86 1.70 10.69 11.14
CA LEU A 86 1.08 10.91 9.84
C LEU A 86 -0.39 10.52 9.91
N LYS A 87 -1.29 11.45 9.57
CA LYS A 87 -2.74 11.27 9.51
C LYS A 87 -3.20 11.26 8.06
N LEU A 88 -4.05 10.29 7.72
CA LEU A 88 -4.57 10.10 6.37
C LEU A 88 -6.09 10.29 6.37
N GLY A 89 -6.59 11.09 5.43
CA GLY A 89 -8.02 11.33 5.22
C GLY A 89 -8.48 10.77 3.88
N TYR A 90 -9.69 10.22 3.85
CA TYR A 90 -10.27 9.58 2.66
C TYR A 90 -11.64 10.15 2.31
N ASP A 91 -11.97 10.15 1.02
CA ASP A 91 -13.32 10.44 0.56
C ASP A 91 -14.26 9.23 0.68
N VAL A 92 -15.50 9.43 0.28
CA VAL A 92 -16.54 8.39 0.32
C VAL A 92 -16.26 7.21 -0.61
N GLU A 93 -15.45 7.41 -1.65
CA GLU A 93 -15.00 6.38 -2.60
C GLU A 93 -13.74 5.64 -2.11
N GLY A 94 -13.16 6.09 -1.00
CA GLY A 94 -11.98 5.49 -0.40
C GLY A 94 -10.67 5.93 -1.01
N ARG A 95 -10.66 7.03 -1.73
CA ARG A 95 -9.43 7.62 -2.25
C ARG A 95 -8.81 8.52 -1.18
N LEU A 96 -7.49 8.49 -1.05
CA LEU A 96 -6.75 9.35 -0.14
C LEU A 96 -6.92 10.82 -0.57
N VAL A 97 -7.49 11.67 0.27
CA VAL A 97 -7.69 13.11 -0.03
C VAL A 97 -6.81 14.02 0.80
N SER A 98 -6.20 13.51 1.86
CA SER A 98 -5.21 14.28 2.64
C SER A 98 -4.19 13.39 3.31
N ALA A 99 -2.96 13.91 3.44
CA ALA A 99 -1.88 13.34 4.24
C ALA A 99 -1.19 14.48 5.00
N THR A 100 -1.23 14.44 6.33
CA THR A 100 -0.76 15.54 7.17
C THR A 100 0.02 15.04 8.37
N THR A 101 1.05 15.79 8.77
CA THR A 101 1.81 15.59 10.02
C THR A 101 1.60 16.75 10.96
N ASP A 102 1.71 16.50 12.28
CA ASP A 102 1.49 17.53 13.29
C ASP A 102 2.60 18.63 13.29
N ASP A 103 3.78 18.29 12.80
CA ASP A 103 4.94 19.19 12.67
C ASP A 103 5.05 19.88 11.31
N MET A 104 4.05 19.72 10.44
CA MET A 104 3.96 20.27 9.10
C MET A 104 5.04 19.76 8.11
N LEU A 105 5.80 18.72 8.42
CA LEU A 105 6.75 18.10 7.49
C LEU A 105 6.06 17.63 6.21
N LEU A 106 4.86 17.05 6.35
CA LEU A 106 4.03 16.62 5.25
C LEU A 106 2.63 17.21 5.42
N ASN A 107 2.21 18.02 4.46
CA ASN A 107 0.89 18.64 4.47
C ASN A 107 0.36 18.72 3.04
N ARG A 108 -0.39 17.70 2.63
CA ARG A 108 -0.87 17.56 1.26
C ARG A 108 -2.38 17.27 1.21
N GLU A 109 -3.04 17.91 0.24
CA GLU A 109 -4.36 17.52 -0.25
C GLU A 109 -4.24 16.89 -1.64
N PHE A 110 -5.12 15.93 -1.96
CA PHE A 110 -5.07 15.23 -3.24
C PHE A 110 -6.31 15.50 -4.07
N LYS A 111 -6.11 15.84 -5.34
CA LYS A 111 -7.16 15.95 -6.34
C LYS A 111 -6.95 14.91 -7.44
N TYR A 112 -8.03 14.27 -7.83
CA TYR A 112 -8.04 13.18 -8.80
C TYR A 112 -8.68 13.65 -10.10
N GLU A 113 -8.00 13.40 -11.21
CA GLU A 113 -8.51 13.52 -12.57
C GLU A 113 -8.37 12.14 -13.26
N GLU A 114 -8.80 12.01 -14.51
CA GLU A 114 -8.88 10.71 -15.19
C GLU A 114 -7.54 9.94 -15.13
N ASN A 115 -6.43 10.60 -15.45
CA ASN A 115 -5.09 9.99 -15.52
C ASN A 115 -4.05 10.73 -14.69
N THR A 116 -4.47 11.60 -13.77
CA THR A 116 -3.55 12.34 -12.91
C THR A 116 -4.05 12.44 -11.47
N ILE A 117 -3.08 12.57 -10.56
CA ILE A 117 -3.34 12.91 -9.16
C ILE A 117 -2.46 14.10 -8.84
N THR A 118 -3.05 15.20 -8.41
CA THR A 118 -2.32 16.37 -7.96
C THR A 118 -2.23 16.37 -6.44
N ALA A 119 -1.02 16.35 -5.89
CA ALA A 119 -0.76 16.55 -4.48
C ALA A 119 -0.47 18.04 -4.25
N ILE A 120 -1.47 18.74 -3.72
CA ILE A 120 -1.42 20.18 -3.44
C ILE A 120 -0.75 20.38 -2.09
N SER A 121 0.30 21.19 -2.05
CA SER A 121 0.91 21.59 -0.79
C SER A 121 0.03 22.59 -0.05
N LEU A 122 -0.19 22.33 1.25
CA LEU A 122 -0.79 23.30 2.16
C LEU A 122 0.27 24.25 2.76
N ASP A 123 1.55 24.02 2.45
CA ASP A 123 2.68 24.88 2.77
C ASP A 123 3.05 25.71 1.55
N ASP A 124 2.95 27.03 1.65
CA ASP A 124 3.24 27.96 0.55
C ASP A 124 4.70 27.92 0.07
N THR A 125 5.59 27.30 0.81
CA THR A 125 7.03 27.15 0.47
C THR A 125 7.32 25.92 -0.37
N LYS A 126 6.37 24.97 -0.48
CA LYS A 126 6.53 23.72 -1.20
C LYS A 126 5.71 23.71 -2.50
N GLU A 127 6.26 23.07 -3.51
CA GLU A 127 5.62 22.91 -4.82
C GLU A 127 4.49 21.88 -4.78
N ASN A 128 3.55 22.02 -5.71
CA ASN A 128 2.57 20.99 -5.98
C ASN A 128 3.22 19.88 -6.82
N LEU A 129 2.81 18.63 -6.56
CA LEU A 129 3.28 17.48 -7.32
C LEU A 129 2.13 16.93 -8.17
N VAL A 130 2.41 16.60 -9.42
CA VAL A 130 1.46 15.98 -10.34
C VAL A 130 1.94 14.59 -10.70
N TYR A 131 1.19 13.58 -10.28
CA TYR A 131 1.43 12.19 -10.63
C TYR A 131 0.64 11.83 -11.89
N THR A 132 1.33 11.27 -12.89
CA THR A 132 0.70 10.71 -14.09
C THR A 132 0.46 9.21 -13.88
N LEU A 133 -0.74 8.75 -14.22
CA LEU A 133 -1.15 7.36 -14.13
C LEU A 133 -1.18 6.71 -15.51
N GLN A 134 -0.71 5.47 -15.57
CA GLN A 134 -0.92 4.55 -16.68
C GLN A 134 -1.41 3.21 -16.12
N ASP A 135 -2.51 2.69 -16.64
CA ASP A 135 -3.14 1.45 -16.15
C ASP A 135 -3.37 1.45 -14.63
N GLY A 136 -3.73 2.63 -14.08
CA GLY A 136 -3.99 2.84 -12.66
C GLY A 136 -2.75 2.89 -11.75
N LYS A 137 -1.54 2.84 -12.33
CA LYS A 137 -0.26 2.92 -11.61
C LYS A 137 0.43 4.25 -11.91
N ILE A 138 1.10 4.82 -10.92
CA ILE A 138 1.92 6.02 -11.08
C ILE A 138 3.14 5.65 -11.94
N VAL A 139 3.37 6.40 -13.03
CA VAL A 139 4.53 6.22 -13.91
C VAL A 139 5.48 7.40 -13.87
N LYS A 140 5.01 8.57 -13.44
CA LYS A 140 5.81 9.80 -13.42
C LYS A 140 5.26 10.76 -12.37
N ALA A 141 6.16 11.56 -11.77
CA ALA A 141 5.82 12.77 -11.04
C ALA A 141 6.52 13.98 -11.66
N THR A 142 5.83 15.11 -11.67
CA THR A 142 6.36 16.42 -12.03
C THR A 142 6.07 17.40 -10.92
N ALA A 143 6.99 18.31 -10.65
CA ALA A 143 6.72 19.47 -9.81
C ALA A 143 6.18 20.60 -10.68
N ALA A 144 5.10 21.25 -10.25
CA ALA A 144 4.60 22.47 -10.86
C ALA A 144 5.07 23.62 -9.98
N ASP A 145 6.03 24.39 -10.45
CA ASP A 145 6.49 25.56 -9.73
C ASP A 145 5.48 26.72 -9.83
N LYS A 146 5.74 27.78 -9.07
CA LYS A 146 4.91 29.01 -9.07
C LYS A 146 4.97 29.79 -10.40
N TYR A 147 5.83 29.38 -11.34
CA TYR A 147 6.11 30.06 -12.59
C TYR A 147 5.71 29.24 -13.82
N ASP A 148 4.89 28.19 -13.65
CA ASP A 148 4.48 27.25 -14.70
C ASP A 148 5.62 26.45 -15.35
N GLU A 149 6.80 26.42 -14.79
CA GLU A 149 7.87 25.53 -15.21
C GLU A 149 7.64 24.16 -14.59
N THR A 150 7.48 23.12 -15.42
CA THR A 150 7.34 21.74 -14.96
C THR A 150 8.68 21.05 -15.01
N GLU A 151 9.17 20.61 -13.86
CA GLU A 151 10.35 19.75 -13.77
C GLU A 151 9.94 18.29 -13.61
N GLU A 152 10.66 17.39 -14.29
CA GLU A 152 10.53 15.96 -14.04
C GLU A 152 11.17 15.61 -12.71
N PHE A 153 10.37 15.08 -11.80
CA PHE A 153 10.84 14.74 -10.45
C PHE A 153 11.31 13.29 -10.40
N ASN A 154 10.38 12.35 -10.60
CA ASN A 154 10.69 10.92 -10.61
C ASN A 154 9.89 10.16 -11.67
N THR A 155 10.42 9.01 -12.08
CA THR A 155 9.75 8.03 -12.92
C THR A 155 9.67 6.69 -12.19
N TRP A 156 8.56 5.97 -12.36
CA TRP A 156 8.30 4.65 -11.79
C TRP A 156 8.31 3.60 -12.88
N SER A 157 9.11 2.55 -12.71
CA SER A 157 9.17 1.40 -13.60
C SER A 157 8.65 0.15 -12.92
N TYR A 158 8.05 -0.76 -13.69
CA TYR A 158 7.39 -1.95 -13.18
C TYR A 158 7.85 -3.21 -13.91
N GLU A 159 7.92 -4.31 -13.17
CA GLU A 159 8.00 -5.67 -13.72
C GLU A 159 6.66 -6.37 -13.46
N GLY A 160 5.83 -6.46 -14.50
CA GLY A 160 4.43 -6.89 -14.37
C GLY A 160 3.62 -5.95 -13.49
N ASP A 161 3.14 -6.46 -12.35
CA ASP A 161 2.35 -5.66 -11.39
C ASP A 161 3.17 -5.08 -10.24
N TYR A 162 4.46 -5.40 -10.14
CA TYR A 162 5.33 -4.99 -9.05
C TYR A 162 6.20 -3.81 -9.45
N LEU A 163 6.39 -2.87 -8.53
CA LEU A 163 7.32 -1.75 -8.71
C LEU A 163 8.76 -2.28 -8.75
N SER A 164 9.53 -1.92 -9.77
CA SER A 164 10.94 -2.31 -9.89
C SER A 164 11.92 -1.19 -9.58
N SER A 165 11.56 0.06 -9.92
CA SER A 165 12.42 1.20 -9.58
C SER A 165 11.65 2.52 -9.52
N VAL A 166 12.21 3.47 -8.76
CA VAL A 166 11.88 4.89 -8.81
C VAL A 166 13.18 5.64 -9.11
N THR A 167 13.24 6.35 -10.22
CA THR A 167 14.45 7.04 -10.70
C THR A 167 14.18 8.51 -10.92
N ASN A 168 15.13 9.37 -10.54
CA ASN A 168 15.10 10.79 -10.84
C ASN A 168 16.08 11.08 -11.99
N PRO A 169 15.62 11.52 -13.16
CA PRO A 169 16.49 11.79 -14.30
C PRO A 169 17.41 13.00 -14.11
N GLY A 170 17.13 13.87 -13.13
CA GLY A 170 17.91 15.07 -12.81
C GLY A 170 18.92 14.90 -11.67
N ASP A 171 18.93 13.77 -10.98
CA ASP A 171 19.82 13.54 -9.85
C ASP A 171 21.27 13.32 -10.30
N PHE A 172 22.16 14.26 -9.91
CA PHE A 172 23.62 14.15 -10.06
C PHE A 172 24.23 12.98 -9.27
N TYR A 173 23.44 12.36 -8.36
CA TYR A 173 23.84 11.25 -7.51
C TYR A 173 23.09 9.99 -7.91
N GLU A 174 23.75 9.14 -8.71
CA GLU A 174 23.24 7.80 -9.10
C GLU A 174 22.81 6.94 -7.90
N GLY A 175 23.22 7.28 -6.67
CA GLY A 175 22.88 6.59 -5.42
C GLY A 175 21.50 6.87 -4.84
N MET A 176 20.68 7.73 -5.45
CA MET A 176 19.35 8.09 -4.94
C MET A 176 18.18 7.33 -5.61
N ASN A 177 18.46 6.43 -6.54
CA ASN A 177 17.43 5.61 -7.14
C ASN A 177 16.95 4.55 -6.15
N LEU A 178 15.62 4.41 -6.04
CA LEU A 178 15.03 3.33 -5.27
C LEU A 178 14.86 2.12 -6.18
N THR A 179 15.36 0.97 -5.76
CA THR A 179 15.20 -0.31 -6.46
C THR A 179 14.41 -1.29 -5.60
N PHE A 180 13.63 -2.15 -6.24
CA PHE A 180 12.74 -3.10 -5.58
C PHE A 180 12.86 -4.45 -6.26
N ALA A 181 13.07 -5.50 -5.50
CA ALA A 181 12.98 -6.88 -5.98
C ALA A 181 12.03 -7.68 -5.10
N TYR A 182 11.21 -8.52 -5.73
CA TYR A 182 10.22 -9.34 -5.05
C TYR A 182 10.55 -10.81 -5.23
N ASN A 183 10.36 -11.61 -4.17
CA ASN A 183 10.53 -13.05 -4.24
C ASN A 183 9.37 -13.73 -4.98
N ALA A 184 9.50 -15.04 -5.22
CA ALA A 184 8.52 -15.86 -5.93
C ALA A 184 7.12 -15.85 -5.27
N ASP A 185 7.03 -15.60 -3.96
CA ASP A 185 5.78 -15.50 -3.23
C ASP A 185 5.13 -14.11 -3.37
N GLY A 186 5.82 -13.13 -3.97
CA GLY A 186 5.38 -11.78 -4.17
C GLY A 186 5.51 -10.91 -2.93
N ASN A 187 6.55 -11.12 -2.14
CA ASN A 187 6.93 -10.24 -1.03
C ASN A 187 8.20 -9.46 -1.41
N LEU A 188 8.29 -8.21 -1.00
CA LEU A 188 9.47 -7.37 -1.22
C LEU A 188 10.69 -8.00 -0.53
N GLU A 189 11.64 -8.48 -1.31
CA GLU A 189 12.85 -9.13 -0.82
C GLU A 189 13.99 -8.14 -0.66
N ASN A 190 14.15 -7.22 -1.64
CA ASN A 190 15.20 -6.21 -1.61
C ASN A 190 14.64 -4.82 -1.81
N PHE A 191 15.19 -3.87 -1.07
CA PHE A 191 14.93 -2.44 -1.19
C PHE A 191 16.26 -1.67 -1.22
N VAL A 192 16.44 -0.80 -2.21
CA VAL A 192 17.66 0.03 -2.39
C VAL A 192 18.93 -0.83 -2.37
N GLY A 193 18.92 -1.93 -3.14
CA GLY A 193 20.09 -2.78 -3.40
C GLY A 193 20.53 -3.63 -2.20
N ASP A 194 20.84 -3.01 -1.07
CA ASP A 194 21.52 -3.66 0.07
C ASP A 194 20.61 -3.93 1.28
N ILE A 195 19.35 -3.52 1.23
CA ILE A 195 18.38 -3.81 2.29
C ILE A 195 17.58 -5.04 1.92
N HIS A 196 17.69 -6.08 2.73
CA HIS A 196 17.02 -7.37 2.49
C HIS A 196 16.02 -7.68 3.58
N TYR A 197 14.85 -8.20 3.18
CA TYR A 197 13.79 -8.62 4.10
C TYR A 197 13.64 -10.12 4.13
N ASN A 198 13.47 -10.67 5.34
CA ASN A 198 13.20 -12.09 5.52
C ASN A 198 11.75 -12.29 5.99
N TYR A 199 11.17 -13.39 5.52
CA TYR A 199 9.81 -13.82 5.81
C TYR A 199 9.83 -15.24 6.36
N GLY A 200 8.96 -15.52 7.31
CA GLY A 200 8.88 -16.83 7.97
C GLY A 200 7.45 -17.33 8.12
N GLU A 201 7.31 -18.48 8.77
CA GLU A 201 5.98 -19.03 9.10
C GLU A 201 5.19 -18.11 10.03
N ALA A 202 5.88 -17.37 10.91
CA ALA A 202 5.30 -16.41 11.84
C ALA A 202 4.92 -15.06 11.18
N SER A 203 5.25 -14.83 9.89
CA SER A 203 4.92 -13.60 9.20
C SER A 203 3.42 -13.39 9.12
N LEU A 204 2.96 -12.20 9.55
CA LEU A 204 1.56 -11.81 9.42
C LEU A 204 1.21 -11.52 7.95
N SER A 205 -0.05 -11.73 7.58
CA SER A 205 -0.55 -11.31 6.28
C SER A 205 -0.73 -9.80 6.22
N VAL A 206 -0.34 -9.18 5.11
CA VAL A 206 -0.58 -7.76 4.86
C VAL A 206 -2.06 -7.52 4.60
N ILE A 207 -2.60 -6.42 5.13
CA ILE A 207 -3.95 -5.98 4.81
C ILE A 207 -3.96 -5.48 3.35
N PRO A 208 -4.82 -6.02 2.49
CA PRO A 208 -4.89 -5.61 1.09
C PRO A 208 -5.17 -4.11 0.93
N ASN A 209 -4.64 -3.52 -0.13
CA ASN A 209 -4.83 -2.10 -0.50
C ASN A 209 -4.36 -1.11 0.57
N THR A 210 -3.29 -1.44 1.27
CA THR A 210 -2.62 -0.56 2.23
C THR A 210 -1.16 -0.34 1.83
N ILE A 211 -0.44 0.51 2.56
CA ILE A 211 1.00 0.66 2.36
C ILE A 211 1.71 -0.67 2.65
N ASP A 212 2.72 -1.00 1.84
CA ASP A 212 3.58 -2.15 2.09
C ASP A 212 4.32 -1.96 3.44
N PRO A 213 4.18 -2.88 4.41
CA PRO A 213 4.84 -2.75 5.71
C PRO A 213 6.37 -2.68 5.63
N ALA A 214 6.98 -3.35 4.63
CA ALA A 214 8.42 -3.26 4.39
C ALA A 214 8.85 -1.86 3.92
N ILE A 215 7.97 -1.14 3.23
CA ILE A 215 8.19 0.27 2.87
C ILE A 215 7.85 1.21 4.03
N ALA A 216 6.82 0.88 4.82
CA ALA A 216 6.35 1.74 5.91
C ALA A 216 7.45 2.01 6.97
N ILE A 217 8.35 1.07 7.22
CA ILE A 217 9.48 1.27 8.15
C ILE A 217 10.52 2.28 7.63
N HIS A 218 10.55 2.55 6.32
CA HIS A 218 11.41 3.57 5.71
C HIS A 218 10.69 4.88 5.40
N LEU A 219 9.40 4.97 5.74
CA LEU A 219 8.56 6.10 5.34
C LEU A 219 9.09 7.43 5.88
N PHE A 220 9.65 7.45 7.09
CA PHE A 220 10.28 8.64 7.65
C PHE A 220 11.43 9.13 6.73
N ASN A 221 12.35 8.25 6.38
CA ASN A 221 13.47 8.60 5.48
C ASN A 221 12.99 9.07 4.11
N LEU A 222 11.94 8.43 3.57
CA LEU A 222 11.34 8.82 2.30
C LEU A 222 10.69 10.21 2.39
N ILE A 223 9.95 10.53 3.45
CA ILE A 223 9.37 11.86 3.67
C ILE A 223 10.46 12.93 3.71
N MET A 224 11.58 12.65 4.37
CA MET A 224 12.68 13.60 4.52
C MET A 224 13.53 13.79 3.25
N SER A 225 13.65 12.76 2.41
CA SER A 225 14.56 12.76 1.27
C SER A 225 13.90 12.67 -0.11
N LYS A 226 12.73 12.05 -0.19
CA LYS A 226 11.97 11.77 -1.43
C LYS A 226 10.46 11.83 -1.16
N GLU A 227 9.97 13.01 -0.83
CA GLU A 227 8.55 13.24 -0.46
C GLU A 227 7.58 12.70 -1.53
N ASP A 228 7.88 12.88 -2.79
CA ASP A 228 7.07 12.41 -3.90
C ASP A 228 6.95 10.88 -3.93
N ALA A 229 8.05 10.15 -3.66
CA ALA A 229 8.00 8.69 -3.53
C ALA A 229 7.20 8.26 -2.30
N ALA A 230 7.40 8.92 -1.15
CA ALA A 230 6.61 8.66 0.06
C ALA A 230 5.10 8.80 -0.20
N LEU A 231 4.69 9.90 -0.85
CA LEU A 231 3.30 10.15 -1.21
C LEU A 231 2.75 9.13 -2.20
N ALA A 232 3.54 8.70 -3.19
CA ALA A 232 3.14 7.67 -4.15
C ALA A 232 2.81 6.34 -3.46
N PHE A 233 3.57 5.93 -2.43
CA PHE A 233 3.27 4.75 -1.62
C PHE A 233 1.99 4.93 -0.79
N LEU A 234 1.76 6.11 -0.22
CA LEU A 234 0.54 6.41 0.53
C LEU A 234 -0.71 6.41 -0.36
N LEU A 235 -0.59 6.85 -1.62
CA LEU A 235 -1.66 6.80 -2.62
C LEU A 235 -2.04 5.37 -3.02
N ASN A 236 -1.21 4.37 -2.68
CA ASN A 236 -1.40 2.97 -3.06
C ASN A 236 -1.60 2.79 -4.57
N LYS A 237 -0.78 3.49 -5.37
CA LYS A 237 -0.78 3.47 -6.84
C LYS A 237 0.57 3.02 -7.41
N THR A 238 1.38 2.34 -6.59
CA THR A 238 2.72 1.85 -6.95
C THR A 238 2.75 0.35 -7.27
N GLY A 239 1.61 -0.23 -7.65
CA GLY A 239 1.51 -1.64 -7.99
C GLY A 239 1.14 -2.53 -6.81
N LYS A 240 1.48 -3.81 -6.89
CA LYS A 240 1.19 -4.79 -5.82
C LYS A 240 2.13 -4.59 -4.64
N VAL A 241 1.60 -4.72 -3.44
CA VAL A 241 2.34 -4.74 -2.17
C VAL A 241 2.68 -6.18 -1.78
N SER A 242 3.61 -6.35 -0.83
CA SER A 242 3.92 -7.64 -0.22
C SER A 242 2.68 -8.32 0.35
N LYS A 243 2.66 -9.65 0.31
CA LYS A 243 1.56 -10.44 0.91
C LYS A 243 1.75 -10.67 2.40
N LYS A 244 2.99 -10.57 2.88
CA LYS A 244 3.38 -10.81 4.27
C LYS A 244 4.17 -9.64 4.83
N VAL A 245 4.10 -9.48 6.15
CA VAL A 245 4.96 -8.56 6.90
C VAL A 245 6.29 -9.24 7.15
N PRO A 246 7.45 -8.60 6.90
CA PRO A 246 8.75 -9.20 7.18
C PRO A 246 8.95 -9.44 8.69
N VAL A 247 9.79 -10.41 9.02
CA VAL A 247 10.14 -10.75 10.42
C VAL A 247 11.55 -10.33 10.78
N SER A 248 12.39 -10.04 9.80
CA SER A 248 13.71 -9.42 10.02
C SER A 248 14.12 -8.62 8.78
N VAL A 249 15.03 -7.70 9.00
CA VAL A 249 15.70 -6.90 7.95
C VAL A 249 17.21 -7.08 8.08
N VAL A 250 17.90 -7.18 6.95
CA VAL A 250 19.36 -7.13 6.86
C VAL A 250 19.74 -5.77 6.35
N LEU A 251 20.56 -5.05 7.09
CA LEU A 251 20.99 -3.69 6.82
C LEU A 251 22.51 -3.63 6.69
N PRO A 252 23.04 -2.85 5.73
CA PRO A 252 24.45 -2.46 5.70
C PRO A 252 24.68 -1.42 6.81
N ILE A 253 25.54 -1.75 7.77
CA ILE A 253 25.91 -0.85 8.86
C ILE A 253 27.37 -0.47 8.72
N MET A 254 27.61 0.84 8.64
CA MET A 254 28.96 1.38 8.55
C MET A 254 29.54 1.59 9.97
N ASP A 255 30.70 1.01 10.20
CA ASP A 255 31.53 1.36 11.36
C ASP A 255 32.20 2.72 11.08
N TRP A 256 31.81 3.74 11.83
CA TRP A 256 32.31 5.11 11.65
C TRP A 256 33.79 5.28 12.00
N ASP A 257 34.36 4.39 12.81
CA ASP A 257 35.78 4.45 13.23
C ASP A 257 36.68 3.82 12.16
N THR A 258 36.24 2.77 11.51
CA THR A 258 37.04 2.02 10.51
C THR A 258 36.63 2.34 9.08
N GLY A 259 35.41 2.84 8.83
CA GLY A 259 34.81 3.02 7.51
C GLY A 259 34.37 1.69 6.86
N GLU A 260 34.47 0.58 7.56
CA GLU A 260 34.03 -0.72 7.05
C GLU A 260 32.50 -0.86 7.15
N THR A 261 31.89 -1.43 6.11
CA THR A 261 30.46 -1.75 6.10
C THR A 261 30.27 -3.24 6.35
N THR A 262 29.45 -3.59 7.32
CA THR A 262 29.06 -4.97 7.65
C THR A 262 27.55 -5.14 7.54
N GLU A 263 27.10 -6.32 7.10
CA GLU A 263 25.68 -6.65 7.11
C GLU A 263 25.26 -7.10 8.51
N GLN A 264 24.18 -6.51 9.02
CA GLN A 264 23.57 -6.89 10.29
C GLN A 264 22.12 -7.31 10.07
N THR A 265 21.77 -8.49 10.59
CA THR A 265 20.37 -8.93 10.64
C THR A 265 19.71 -8.42 11.90
N ILE A 266 18.60 -7.72 11.74
CA ILE A 266 17.80 -7.17 12.83
C ILE A 266 16.43 -7.86 12.82
N ASP A 267 16.11 -8.53 13.92
CA ASP A 267 14.80 -9.14 14.11
C ASP A 267 13.73 -8.07 14.35
N MET A 268 12.58 -8.26 13.75
CA MET A 268 11.42 -7.36 13.90
C MET A 268 10.41 -7.98 14.87
N ASN A 269 10.05 -7.24 15.89
CA ASN A 269 8.90 -7.58 16.73
C ASN A 269 7.63 -7.05 16.07
N VAL A 270 6.90 -7.97 15.42
CA VAL A 270 5.69 -7.64 14.65
C VAL A 270 4.46 -8.13 15.41
N THR A 271 3.55 -7.21 15.71
CA THR A 271 2.29 -7.54 16.39
C THR A 271 1.11 -6.85 15.70
N MET A 272 -0.06 -7.49 15.76
CA MET A 272 -1.34 -6.94 15.29
C MET A 272 -2.35 -6.97 16.43
N ASN A 273 -2.73 -5.82 16.94
CA ASN A 273 -3.68 -5.68 18.04
C ASN A 273 -4.72 -4.60 17.71
N ASN A 274 -6.00 -4.93 17.79
CA ASN A 274 -7.11 -3.97 17.64
C ASN A 274 -6.96 -3.02 16.45
N ASN A 275 -6.67 -3.54 15.27
CA ASN A 275 -6.44 -2.77 14.05
C ASN A 275 -5.16 -1.90 14.06
N VAL A 276 -4.20 -2.18 14.92
CA VAL A 276 -2.88 -1.55 14.91
C VAL A 276 -1.83 -2.61 14.61
N LEU A 277 -1.14 -2.46 13.48
CA LEU A 277 0.07 -3.21 13.16
C LEU A 277 1.27 -2.44 13.73
N SER A 278 1.99 -3.05 14.66
CA SER A 278 3.22 -2.51 15.22
C SER A 278 4.41 -3.31 14.69
N ILE A 279 5.43 -2.60 14.19
CA ILE A 279 6.69 -3.13 13.71
C ILE A 279 7.80 -2.41 14.47
N ASP A 280 8.56 -3.15 15.25
CA ASP A 280 9.64 -2.63 16.09
C ASP A 280 10.94 -3.36 15.75
N CYS A 281 11.89 -2.65 15.19
CA CYS A 281 13.21 -3.15 14.82
C CYS A 281 14.26 -2.89 15.92
N GLY A 282 13.85 -2.33 17.05
CA GLY A 282 14.71 -2.02 18.19
C GLY A 282 15.61 -0.80 18.00
N PRO A 283 16.34 -0.42 19.07
CA PRO A 283 17.12 0.83 19.09
C PRO A 283 18.33 0.80 18.14
N GLU A 284 18.89 -0.36 17.83
CA GLU A 284 20.03 -0.47 16.91
C GLU A 284 19.64 -0.09 15.48
N ALA A 285 18.46 -0.50 15.02
CA ALA A 285 17.94 -0.11 13.71
C ALA A 285 17.68 1.40 13.61
N LEU A 286 17.19 1.99 14.71
CA LEU A 286 16.97 3.43 14.76
C LEU A 286 18.29 4.20 14.70
N MET A 287 19.29 3.82 15.51
CA MET A 287 20.56 4.54 15.58
C MET A 287 21.42 4.39 14.31
N ASN A 288 21.39 3.21 13.68
CA ASN A 288 22.31 2.91 12.57
C ASN A 288 21.69 3.13 11.19
N ALA A 289 20.36 3.05 11.08
CA ALA A 289 19.66 3.09 9.79
C ALA A 289 18.45 4.05 9.78
N TYR A 290 18.22 4.78 10.86
CA TYR A 290 17.07 5.68 11.03
C TYR A 290 15.73 4.96 10.76
N ILE A 291 15.62 3.69 11.15
CA ILE A 291 14.39 2.91 11.07
C ILE A 291 13.66 3.04 12.40
N PRO A 292 12.56 3.80 12.46
CA PRO A 292 11.76 3.98 13.66
C PRO A 292 10.96 2.73 13.99
N LYS A 293 10.43 2.66 15.22
CA LYS A 293 9.27 1.81 15.49
C LYS A 293 8.07 2.40 14.76
N VAL A 294 7.36 1.58 13.99
CA VAL A 294 6.21 2.00 13.19
C VAL A 294 4.93 1.36 13.71
N GLU A 295 3.90 2.18 13.92
CA GLU A 295 2.56 1.71 14.26
C GLU A 295 1.56 2.20 13.20
N ILE A 296 0.99 1.26 12.45
CA ILE A 296 0.00 1.54 11.42
C ILE A 296 -1.38 1.27 11.99
N THR A 297 -2.17 2.31 12.17
CA THR A 297 -3.57 2.19 12.61
C THR A 297 -4.48 2.11 11.41
N TYR A 298 -5.35 1.10 11.40
CA TYR A 298 -6.33 0.88 10.34
C TYR A 298 -7.73 1.26 10.84
N GLU A 299 -8.58 1.72 9.90
CA GLU A 299 -10.03 1.91 10.10
C GLU A 299 -10.83 1.19 9.01
N LYS A 300 -12.11 0.90 9.30
CA LYS A 300 -13.06 0.29 8.36
C LYS A 300 -13.81 1.33 7.56
#